data_01ad95acb14b499afd3efb37fd0e9602
#
_entry.id   01ad95acb14b499afd3efb37fd0e9602
#
_cell.length_a   1.000
_cell.length_b   1.000
_cell.length_c   1.000
_cell.angle_alpha   90.00
_cell.angle_beta   90.00
_cell.angle_gamma   90.00
#
_symmetry.space_group_name_H-M   'P 1'
#
loop_
_entity.id
_entity.type
_entity.pdbx_description
1 polymer ?
#
loop_
_entity_poly.entity_id
_entity_poly.type
_entity_poly.pdbx_seq_one_letter_code
_entity_poly.pdbx_strand_id
1 'polypeptide(L)'
;VKSPLGTDHSEVDRVLAIKEVYPQLLSCMKAVGDDPPEIGTSGKIGISWGHSGGEASGLFTENYLAAGGIENVIRVLEDMEDQKFTNLRFVELNACNGGGVGGVLTVENPYVAEVKLKRLRKYMPVARSHMHDSEERLIKWTTGVEYEPVFNLGNNMMESFSRLNQVERLMKKFPGLDCGSCGAPTCKALAEDIVRGNACETDCVYYLRENLHKLSEEVSVLADDLHAGDRGGQETLRILKEYIQRISDEMSLLDKKDEEEDSL
;
A
#
# COMPACT_ATOMS: atom_id res chain seq x y z
N VAL A 1 -3.45 1.96 -6.26
CA VAL A 1 -3.73 3.09 -7.14
C VAL A 1 -2.70 3.18 -8.25
N LYS A 2 -1.38 3.20 -7.94
CA LYS A 2 -0.31 3.28 -8.96
C LYS A 2 -0.14 2.00 -9.79
N SER A 3 -0.47 0.84 -9.24
CA SER A 3 -0.34 -0.46 -9.92
C SER A 3 -1.60 -1.28 -9.68
N PRO A 4 -2.69 -1.01 -10.41
CA PRO A 4 -3.92 -1.78 -10.28
C PRO A 4 -3.70 -3.21 -10.79
N LEU A 5 -4.19 -4.20 -10.04
CA LEU A 5 -4.14 -5.60 -10.45
C LEU A 5 -5.40 -5.95 -11.24
N GLY A 6 -5.21 -6.60 -12.39
CA GLY A 6 -6.32 -7.08 -13.23
C GLY A 6 -7.02 -6.01 -14.07
N THR A 7 -6.51 -4.78 -14.12
CA THR A 7 -7.04 -3.68 -14.92
C THR A 7 -5.90 -2.77 -15.39
N ASP A 8 -6.04 -2.20 -16.59
CA ASP A 8 -5.05 -1.26 -17.15
C ASP A 8 -5.09 0.11 -16.48
N HIS A 9 -6.24 0.47 -15.90
CA HIS A 9 -6.47 1.77 -15.30
C HIS A 9 -7.24 1.63 -13.99
N SER A 10 -6.90 2.45 -13.00
CA SER A 10 -7.61 2.50 -11.72
C SER A 10 -8.54 3.71 -11.66
N GLU A 11 -9.83 3.46 -11.43
CA GLU A 11 -10.82 4.50 -11.16
C GLU A 11 -10.79 5.03 -9.71
N VAL A 12 -9.76 4.64 -8.94
CA VAL A 12 -9.64 5.05 -7.53
C VAL A 12 -8.86 6.35 -7.42
N ASP A 13 -9.55 7.44 -7.07
CA ASP A 13 -8.96 8.76 -6.88
C ASP A 13 -8.24 8.90 -5.53
N ARG A 14 -8.76 8.25 -4.48
CA ARG A 14 -8.25 8.42 -3.13
C ARG A 14 -8.41 7.17 -2.27
N VAL A 15 -7.41 6.90 -1.44
CA VAL A 15 -7.42 5.83 -0.43
C VAL A 15 -7.41 6.46 0.96
N LEU A 16 -8.36 6.04 1.80
CA LEU A 16 -8.51 6.49 3.18
C LEU A 16 -8.42 5.30 4.14
N ALA A 17 -7.74 5.47 5.25
CA ALA A 17 -7.74 4.47 6.30
C ALA A 17 -9.08 4.45 7.05
N ILE A 18 -9.50 3.27 7.51
CA ILE A 18 -10.74 3.12 8.31
C ILE A 18 -10.69 4.04 9.55
N LYS A 19 -9.55 4.14 10.22
CA LYS A 19 -9.38 5.03 11.39
C LYS A 19 -9.58 6.52 11.09
N GLU A 20 -9.38 6.96 9.84
CA GLU A 20 -9.61 8.35 9.42
C GLU A 20 -11.09 8.63 9.17
N VAL A 21 -11.82 7.64 8.66
CA VAL A 21 -13.26 7.74 8.37
C VAL A 21 -14.11 7.51 9.61
N TYR A 22 -13.66 6.68 10.56
CA TYR A 22 -14.42 6.24 11.71
C TYR A 22 -14.99 7.36 12.58
N PRO A 23 -14.26 8.46 12.91
CA PRO A 23 -14.81 9.58 13.68
C PRO A 23 -15.99 10.26 12.99
N GLN A 24 -15.94 10.40 11.68
CA GLN A 24 -17.02 10.97 10.86
C GLN A 24 -18.22 10.04 10.86
N LEU A 25 -18.00 8.73 10.69
CA LEU A 25 -19.05 7.71 10.76
C LEU A 25 -19.77 7.74 12.11
N LEU A 26 -19.04 7.81 13.23
CA LEU A 26 -19.64 7.92 14.57
C LEU A 26 -20.52 9.16 14.73
N SER A 27 -20.11 10.29 14.15
CA SER A 27 -20.91 11.51 14.17
C SER A 27 -22.22 11.36 13.39
N CYS A 28 -22.15 10.74 12.20
CA CYS A 28 -23.35 10.44 11.40
C CYS A 28 -24.27 9.44 12.10
N MET A 29 -23.72 8.38 12.72
CA MET A 29 -24.51 7.40 13.47
C MET A 29 -25.29 8.05 14.63
N LYS A 30 -24.70 9.01 15.36
CA LYS A 30 -25.39 9.76 16.40
C LYS A 30 -26.54 10.60 15.86
N ALA A 31 -26.41 11.10 14.63
CA ALA A 31 -27.46 11.90 13.99
C ALA A 31 -28.64 11.05 13.51
N VAL A 32 -28.45 9.77 13.21
CA VAL A 32 -29.52 8.84 12.80
C VAL A 32 -30.46 8.49 13.97
N GLY A 33 -29.97 8.54 15.22
CA GLY A 33 -30.80 8.26 16.39
C GLY A 33 -31.12 6.77 16.60
N ASP A 34 -32.20 6.52 17.38
CA ASP A 34 -32.56 5.17 17.80
C ASP A 34 -33.44 4.39 16.81
N ASP A 35 -33.87 5.02 15.72
CA ASP A 35 -34.68 4.37 14.66
C ASP A 35 -33.86 4.28 13.35
N PRO A 36 -32.90 3.38 13.29
CA PRO A 36 -32.04 3.25 12.09
C PRO A 36 -32.85 2.71 10.91
N PRO A 37 -32.56 3.16 9.69
CA PRO A 37 -33.17 2.59 8.51
C PRO A 37 -32.85 1.10 8.39
N GLU A 38 -33.74 0.33 7.75
CA GLU A 38 -33.55 -1.11 7.58
C GLU A 38 -32.20 -1.43 6.94
N ILE A 39 -31.32 -2.09 7.70
CA ILE A 39 -30.01 -2.55 7.22
C ILE A 39 -30.22 -3.85 6.44
N GLY A 40 -30.61 -3.75 5.20
CA GLY A 40 -31.02 -4.93 4.45
C GLY A 40 -30.22 -5.25 3.20
N THR A 41 -29.07 -4.60 2.99
CA THR A 41 -28.38 -4.63 1.68
C THR A 41 -27.31 -5.70 1.52
N SER A 42 -26.91 -6.41 2.59
CA SER A 42 -25.86 -7.42 2.53
C SER A 42 -26.30 -8.75 3.14
N GLY A 43 -25.67 -9.85 2.70
CA GLY A 43 -25.86 -11.19 3.26
C GLY A 43 -24.71 -11.61 4.19
N LYS A 44 -24.91 -12.76 4.86
CA LYS A 44 -23.88 -13.38 5.73
C LYS A 44 -22.54 -13.57 5.03
N ILE A 45 -22.57 -13.93 3.75
CA ILE A 45 -21.37 -14.19 2.95
C ILE A 45 -20.56 -12.91 2.81
N GLY A 46 -21.17 -11.83 2.33
CA GLY A 46 -20.46 -10.55 2.13
C GLY A 46 -19.88 -9.97 3.43
N ILE A 47 -20.66 -9.97 4.51
CA ILE A 47 -20.18 -9.52 5.84
C ILE A 47 -19.03 -10.39 6.35
N SER A 48 -19.00 -11.68 5.96
CA SER A 48 -17.93 -12.60 6.36
C SER A 48 -16.58 -12.28 5.75
N TRP A 49 -16.53 -11.62 4.62
CA TRP A 49 -15.25 -11.29 3.94
C TRP A 49 -14.33 -10.41 4.80
N GLY A 50 -14.87 -9.73 5.79
CA GLY A 50 -14.06 -8.94 6.71
C GLY A 50 -13.15 -9.77 7.62
N HIS A 51 -13.33 -11.07 7.77
CA HIS A 51 -12.49 -11.93 8.60
C HIS A 51 -11.83 -13.05 7.78
N SER A 52 -10.69 -13.56 8.27
CA SER A 52 -9.97 -14.67 7.64
C SER A 52 -10.86 -15.92 7.50
N GLY A 53 -10.85 -16.53 6.33
CA GLY A 53 -11.71 -17.65 5.95
C GLY A 53 -13.12 -17.25 5.48
N GLY A 54 -13.42 -15.95 5.48
CA GLY A 54 -14.73 -15.45 5.09
C GLY A 54 -15.00 -15.54 3.59
N GLU A 55 -14.01 -15.21 2.78
CA GLU A 55 -14.08 -15.35 1.32
C GLU A 55 -14.12 -16.83 0.92
N ALA A 56 -13.21 -17.63 1.46
CA ALA A 56 -13.11 -19.04 1.21
C ALA A 56 -14.41 -19.79 1.51
N SER A 57 -15.05 -19.47 2.63
CA SER A 57 -16.34 -20.08 3.01
C SER A 57 -17.48 -19.69 2.05
N GLY A 58 -17.37 -18.54 1.40
CA GLY A 58 -18.34 -18.06 0.41
C GLY A 58 -18.33 -18.83 -0.91
N LEU A 59 -17.28 -19.60 -1.20
CA LEU A 59 -17.16 -20.42 -2.41
C LEU A 59 -17.92 -21.75 -2.33
N PHE A 60 -18.43 -22.12 -1.15
CA PHE A 60 -19.13 -23.38 -0.91
C PHE A 60 -18.37 -24.62 -1.41
N THR A 61 -17.04 -24.62 -1.28
CA THR A 61 -16.16 -25.76 -1.58
C THR A 61 -15.42 -26.18 -0.33
N GLU A 62 -15.12 -27.48 -0.21
CA GLU A 62 -14.31 -28.01 0.89
C GLU A 62 -12.81 -27.93 0.60
N ASN A 63 -12.43 -27.72 -0.67
CA ASN A 63 -11.05 -27.77 -1.12
C ASN A 63 -10.42 -26.36 -1.05
N TYR A 64 -10.41 -25.75 0.12
CA TYR A 64 -9.76 -24.47 0.35
C TYR A 64 -8.90 -24.48 1.61
N LEU A 65 -7.99 -23.52 1.68
CA LEU A 65 -7.21 -23.19 2.85
C LEU A 65 -7.33 -21.69 3.13
N ALA A 66 -7.49 -21.32 4.39
CA ALA A 66 -7.44 -19.92 4.82
C ALA A 66 -6.39 -19.78 5.93
N ALA A 67 -5.47 -18.83 5.79
CA ALA A 67 -4.46 -18.52 6.78
C ALA A 67 -4.38 -17.03 7.06
N GLY A 68 -4.27 -16.67 8.35
CA GLY A 68 -4.10 -15.31 8.83
C GLY A 68 -2.83 -15.16 9.67
N GLY A 69 -2.20 -14.00 9.53
CA GLY A 69 -0.91 -13.69 10.14
C GLY A 69 0.27 -14.02 9.23
N ILE A 70 1.16 -13.05 9.04
CA ILE A 70 2.22 -13.12 8.01
C ILE A 70 3.13 -14.35 8.19
N GLU A 71 3.46 -14.72 9.42
CA GLU A 71 4.30 -15.90 9.68
C GLU A 71 3.64 -17.22 9.26
N ASN A 72 2.32 -17.34 9.48
CA ASN A 72 1.57 -18.51 9.05
C ASN A 72 1.43 -18.52 7.52
N VAL A 73 1.21 -17.36 6.92
CA VAL A 73 1.11 -17.20 5.46
C VAL A 73 2.42 -17.65 4.80
N ILE A 74 3.58 -17.22 5.32
CA ILE A 74 4.89 -17.61 4.79
C ILE A 74 5.03 -19.13 4.85
N ARG A 75 4.73 -19.77 5.98
CA ARG A 75 4.82 -21.24 6.13
C ARG A 75 3.88 -21.97 5.17
N VAL A 76 2.67 -21.45 4.97
CA VAL A 76 1.72 -22.03 4.00
C VAL A 76 2.27 -21.95 2.58
N LEU A 77 2.87 -20.82 2.20
CA LEU A 77 3.48 -20.66 0.88
C LEU A 77 4.67 -21.62 0.68
N GLU A 78 5.53 -21.76 1.68
CA GLU A 78 6.63 -22.75 1.68
C GLU A 78 6.08 -24.19 1.52
N ASP A 79 5.04 -24.55 2.28
CA ASP A 79 4.40 -25.85 2.19
C ASP A 79 3.72 -26.10 0.81
N MET A 80 3.24 -25.03 0.16
CA MET A 80 2.72 -25.09 -1.22
C MET A 80 3.84 -25.31 -2.24
N GLU A 81 4.97 -24.64 -2.10
CA GLU A 81 6.16 -24.89 -2.94
C GLU A 81 6.67 -26.32 -2.80
N ASP A 82 6.66 -26.85 -1.58
CA ASP A 82 7.00 -28.25 -1.28
C ASP A 82 5.92 -29.27 -1.72
N GLN A 83 4.85 -28.83 -2.39
CA GLN A 83 3.74 -29.66 -2.89
C GLN A 83 3.06 -30.51 -1.81
N LYS A 84 3.03 -30.01 -0.56
CA LYS A 84 2.40 -30.74 0.57
C LYS A 84 0.89 -30.74 0.51
N PHE A 85 0.29 -29.80 -0.25
CA PHE A 85 -1.16 -29.71 -0.43
C PHE A 85 -1.58 -30.31 -1.75
N THR A 86 -2.49 -31.27 -1.69
CA THR A 86 -3.12 -31.88 -2.86
C THR A 86 -4.57 -31.37 -3.00
N ASN A 87 -4.99 -31.08 -4.23
CA ASN A 87 -6.38 -30.72 -4.53
C ASN A 87 -6.91 -29.40 -3.96
N LEU A 88 -6.06 -28.46 -3.54
CA LEU A 88 -6.52 -27.13 -3.21
C LEU A 88 -7.03 -26.41 -4.46
N ARG A 89 -8.23 -25.85 -4.36
CA ARG A 89 -8.87 -25.05 -5.40
C ARG A 89 -8.83 -23.55 -5.13
N PHE A 90 -8.73 -23.19 -3.85
CA PHE A 90 -8.68 -21.81 -3.40
C PHE A 90 -7.84 -21.68 -2.16
N VAL A 91 -7.06 -20.60 -2.10
CA VAL A 91 -6.23 -20.25 -0.94
C VAL A 91 -6.48 -18.80 -0.60
N GLU A 92 -6.94 -18.54 0.63
CA GLU A 92 -7.12 -17.22 1.19
C GLU A 92 -5.98 -16.92 2.16
N LEU A 93 -5.13 -15.95 1.84
CA LEU A 93 -3.98 -15.58 2.64
C LEU A 93 -4.08 -14.13 3.09
N ASN A 94 -4.09 -13.93 4.40
CA ASN A 94 -4.19 -12.61 5.01
C ASN A 94 -2.93 -12.32 5.85
N ALA A 95 -2.18 -11.27 5.51
CA ALA A 95 -0.99 -10.88 6.29
C ALA A 95 -1.35 -10.47 7.73
N CYS A 96 -2.55 -9.92 7.94
CA CYS A 96 -3.03 -9.54 9.27
C CYS A 96 -3.74 -10.68 9.99
N ASN A 97 -3.55 -10.79 11.31
CA ASN A 97 -4.33 -11.72 12.13
C ASN A 97 -5.82 -11.32 12.13
N GLY A 98 -6.68 -12.27 11.81
CA GLY A 98 -8.13 -12.02 11.73
C GLY A 98 -8.62 -11.49 10.39
N GLY A 99 -7.74 -11.37 9.38
CA GLY A 99 -8.10 -10.87 8.04
C GLY A 99 -8.27 -9.36 7.99
N GLY A 100 -9.21 -8.87 7.18
CA GLY A 100 -9.44 -7.43 6.97
C GLY A 100 -9.77 -6.65 8.24
N VAL A 101 -10.47 -7.24 9.19
CA VAL A 101 -10.78 -6.61 10.50
C VAL A 101 -9.58 -6.55 11.44
N GLY A 102 -8.48 -7.23 11.12
CA GLY A 102 -7.25 -7.26 11.91
C GLY A 102 -6.16 -6.31 11.42
N GLY A 103 -6.43 -5.50 10.40
CA GLY A 103 -5.45 -4.58 9.82
C GLY A 103 -5.04 -3.48 10.81
N VAL A 104 -3.80 -3.00 10.67
CA VAL A 104 -3.21 -1.96 11.56
C VAL A 104 -3.91 -0.60 11.48
N LEU A 105 -4.68 -0.37 10.43
CA LEU A 105 -5.45 0.87 10.20
C LEU A 105 -6.93 0.74 10.59
N THR A 106 -7.29 -0.34 11.28
CA THR A 106 -8.63 -0.57 11.86
C THR A 106 -8.73 0.06 13.27
N VAL A 107 -9.93 0.04 13.84
CA VAL A 107 -10.23 0.73 15.12
C VAL A 107 -10.55 -0.22 16.27
N GLU A 108 -10.69 -1.52 16.00
CA GLU A 108 -11.10 -2.51 17.00
C GLU A 108 -10.10 -3.68 17.04
N ASN A 109 -10.02 -4.34 18.17
CA ASN A 109 -9.28 -5.61 18.29
C ASN A 109 -9.92 -6.67 17.37
N PRO A 110 -9.12 -7.40 16.55
CA PRO A 110 -9.62 -8.34 15.56
C PRO A 110 -10.51 -9.45 16.15
N TYR A 111 -10.18 -9.96 17.32
CA TYR A 111 -10.98 -11.01 17.99
C TYR A 111 -12.32 -10.49 18.48
N VAL A 112 -12.36 -9.24 18.96
CA VAL A 112 -13.61 -8.57 19.34
C VAL A 112 -14.46 -8.30 18.11
N ALA A 113 -13.86 -7.81 17.04
CA ALA A 113 -14.52 -7.58 15.76
C ALA A 113 -15.13 -8.87 15.20
N GLU A 114 -14.40 -9.98 15.23
CA GLU A 114 -14.88 -11.29 14.79
C GLU A 114 -16.13 -11.75 15.58
N VAL A 115 -16.11 -11.58 16.90
CA VAL A 115 -17.28 -11.91 17.74
C VAL A 115 -18.49 -11.04 17.40
N LYS A 116 -18.27 -9.74 17.17
CA LYS A 116 -19.33 -8.81 16.74
C LYS A 116 -19.89 -9.20 15.38
N LEU A 117 -19.03 -9.54 14.40
CA LEU A 117 -19.45 -10.03 13.08
C LEU A 117 -20.26 -11.34 13.17
N LYS A 118 -19.82 -12.30 13.98
CA LYS A 118 -20.56 -13.55 14.21
C LYS A 118 -21.97 -13.30 14.75
N ARG A 119 -22.13 -12.34 15.67
CA ARG A 119 -23.44 -11.95 16.20
C ARG A 119 -24.32 -11.29 15.13
N LEU A 120 -23.75 -10.35 14.37
CA LEU A 120 -24.45 -9.64 13.30
C LEU A 120 -24.96 -10.62 12.23
N ARG A 121 -24.11 -11.53 11.78
CA ARG A 121 -24.43 -12.54 10.77
C ARG A 121 -25.60 -13.45 11.13
N LYS A 122 -25.84 -13.66 12.43
CA LYS A 122 -26.91 -14.56 12.90
C LYS A 122 -28.29 -14.18 12.35
N TYR A 123 -28.52 -12.89 12.17
CA TYR A 123 -29.85 -12.35 11.80
C TYR A 123 -29.92 -11.92 10.32
N MET A 124 -28.87 -12.15 9.53
CA MET A 124 -28.82 -11.75 8.12
C MET A 124 -29.19 -12.91 7.19
N PRO A 125 -29.72 -12.63 5.98
CA PRO A 125 -29.93 -13.63 4.97
C PRO A 125 -28.58 -14.25 4.53
N VAL A 126 -28.62 -15.46 3.96
CA VAL A 126 -27.42 -16.19 3.56
C VAL A 126 -26.64 -15.43 2.48
N ALA A 127 -27.36 -15.07 1.40
CA ALA A 127 -26.83 -14.28 0.30
C ALA A 127 -27.86 -13.24 -0.11
N ARG A 128 -27.39 -12.02 -0.36
CA ARG A 128 -28.19 -10.94 -0.95
C ARG A 128 -27.24 -10.05 -1.75
N SER A 129 -27.58 -9.81 -3.00
CA SER A 129 -26.85 -8.89 -3.86
C SER A 129 -27.83 -7.92 -4.49
N HIS A 130 -27.39 -6.67 -4.64
CA HIS A 130 -28.12 -5.64 -5.38
C HIS A 130 -27.45 -5.33 -6.72
N MET A 131 -26.43 -6.10 -7.08
CA MET A 131 -25.80 -5.97 -8.41
C MET A 131 -26.75 -6.44 -9.50
N HIS A 132 -26.89 -5.66 -10.54
CA HIS A 132 -27.57 -6.05 -11.77
C HIS A 132 -26.57 -6.79 -12.68
N ASP A 133 -27.09 -7.71 -13.51
CA ASP A 133 -26.26 -8.49 -14.46
C ASP A 133 -25.42 -7.59 -15.39
N SER A 134 -25.90 -6.37 -15.68
CA SER A 134 -25.15 -5.38 -16.47
C SER A 134 -23.90 -4.84 -15.78
N GLU A 135 -23.80 -4.96 -14.46
CA GLU A 135 -22.67 -4.50 -13.65
C GLU A 135 -21.60 -5.58 -13.45
N GLU A 136 -21.90 -6.83 -13.83
CA GLU A 136 -20.96 -7.96 -13.69
C GLU A 136 -19.59 -7.67 -14.31
N ARG A 137 -19.56 -6.98 -15.46
CA ARG A 137 -18.32 -6.60 -16.14
C ARG A 137 -17.43 -5.63 -15.32
N LEU A 138 -18.02 -4.85 -14.39
CA LEU A 138 -17.28 -3.90 -13.56
C LEU A 138 -16.41 -4.57 -12.50
N ILE A 139 -16.69 -5.84 -12.19
CA ILE A 139 -15.93 -6.64 -11.23
C ILE A 139 -15.03 -7.68 -11.88
N LYS A 140 -15.04 -7.77 -13.21
CA LYS A 140 -14.16 -8.69 -13.95
C LYS A 140 -12.86 -8.00 -14.29
N TRP A 141 -11.78 -8.74 -14.13
CA TRP A 141 -10.50 -8.29 -14.60
C TRP A 141 -10.49 -8.13 -16.12
N THR A 142 -9.90 -7.03 -16.58
CA THR A 142 -9.75 -6.72 -18.02
C THR A 142 -8.41 -7.17 -18.53
N THR A 143 -7.42 -7.31 -17.64
CA THR A 143 -6.07 -7.79 -17.95
C THR A 143 -5.77 -9.09 -17.22
N GLY A 144 -4.96 -9.94 -17.84
CA GLY A 144 -4.44 -11.15 -17.19
C GLY A 144 -3.37 -10.84 -16.16
N VAL A 145 -3.17 -11.75 -15.19
CA VAL A 145 -2.03 -11.70 -14.29
C VAL A 145 -0.86 -12.39 -14.99
N GLU A 146 0.20 -11.63 -15.23
CA GLU A 146 1.44 -12.16 -15.78
C GLU A 146 2.42 -12.47 -14.66
N TYR A 147 3.29 -13.45 -14.89
CA TYR A 147 4.35 -13.77 -13.94
C TYR A 147 5.43 -12.70 -13.98
N GLU A 148 5.61 -11.98 -12.89
CA GLU A 148 6.75 -11.07 -12.67
C GLU A 148 7.82 -11.76 -11.83
N PRO A 149 8.98 -12.06 -12.40
CA PRO A 149 10.07 -12.70 -11.65
C PRO A 149 10.71 -11.71 -10.67
N VAL A 150 10.40 -11.85 -9.39
CA VAL A 150 10.89 -10.96 -8.32
C VAL A 150 12.41 -10.90 -8.26
N PHE A 151 13.11 -11.99 -8.60
CA PHE A 151 14.57 -12.05 -8.58
C PHE A 151 15.25 -11.58 -9.87
N ASN A 152 14.48 -11.21 -10.90
CA ASN A 152 15.05 -10.78 -12.16
C ASN A 152 15.19 -9.24 -12.17
N LEU A 153 16.43 -8.75 -12.12
CA LEU A 153 16.73 -7.32 -12.14
C LEU A 153 16.87 -6.76 -13.56
N GLY A 154 16.92 -7.60 -14.60
CA GLY A 154 17.06 -7.13 -15.98
C GLY A 154 16.89 -8.23 -17.01
N ASN A 155 16.71 -7.85 -18.27
CA ASN A 155 16.43 -8.76 -19.38
C ASN A 155 17.69 -9.51 -19.87
N ASN A 156 18.87 -9.07 -19.47
CA ASN A 156 20.15 -9.72 -19.80
C ASN A 156 21.16 -9.56 -18.66
N MET A 157 22.24 -10.35 -18.71
CA MET A 157 23.25 -10.39 -17.65
C MET A 157 23.95 -9.04 -17.43
N MET A 158 24.24 -8.26 -18.48
CA MET A 158 24.89 -6.95 -18.34
C MET A 158 23.98 -5.93 -17.66
N GLU A 159 22.69 -5.91 -18.02
CA GLU A 159 21.68 -5.06 -17.41
C GLU A 159 21.47 -5.44 -15.94
N SER A 160 21.32 -6.73 -15.65
CA SER A 160 21.17 -7.24 -14.29
C SER A 160 22.37 -6.88 -13.41
N PHE A 161 23.58 -6.97 -13.93
CA PHE A 161 24.79 -6.57 -13.22
C PHE A 161 24.85 -5.05 -12.98
N SER A 162 24.49 -4.25 -13.98
CA SER A 162 24.41 -2.80 -13.85
C SER A 162 23.38 -2.39 -12.77
N ARG A 163 22.20 -3.00 -12.79
CA ARG A 163 21.14 -2.75 -11.81
C ARG A 163 21.53 -3.23 -10.41
N LEU A 164 22.21 -4.36 -10.28
CA LEU A 164 22.73 -4.83 -9.00
C LEU A 164 23.71 -3.81 -8.40
N ASN A 165 24.62 -3.25 -9.21
CA ASN A 165 25.52 -2.19 -8.74
C ASN A 165 24.76 -0.92 -8.29
N GLN A 166 23.62 -0.60 -8.92
CA GLN A 166 22.75 0.50 -8.49
C GLN A 166 22.10 0.18 -7.14
N VAL A 167 21.58 -1.02 -6.97
CA VAL A 167 21.02 -1.50 -5.68
C VAL A 167 22.06 -1.37 -4.56
N GLU A 168 23.31 -1.82 -4.80
CA GLU A 168 24.39 -1.69 -3.81
C GLU A 168 24.72 -0.24 -3.45
N ARG A 169 24.65 0.69 -4.41
CA ARG A 169 24.84 2.13 -4.16
C ARG A 169 23.70 2.70 -3.31
N LEU A 170 22.46 2.33 -3.61
CA LEU A 170 21.27 2.77 -2.85
C LEU A 170 21.31 2.22 -1.42
N MET A 171 21.72 0.95 -1.26
CA MET A 171 21.87 0.35 0.07
C MET A 171 22.84 1.14 0.98
N LYS A 172 23.86 1.77 0.41
CA LYS A 172 24.80 2.62 1.18
C LYS A 172 24.16 3.94 1.64
N LYS A 173 23.10 4.39 0.99
CA LYS A 173 22.35 5.60 1.37
C LYS A 173 21.32 5.33 2.45
N PHE A 174 20.79 4.11 2.52
CA PHE A 174 19.74 3.75 3.45
C PHE A 174 20.28 3.30 4.81
N PRO A 175 19.52 3.46 5.90
CA PRO A 175 19.97 3.16 7.25
C PRO A 175 20.13 1.65 7.54
N GLY A 176 19.66 0.75 6.69
CA GLY A 176 19.74 -0.70 6.86
C GLY A 176 18.90 -1.24 8.04
N LEU A 177 17.85 -0.52 8.46
CA LEU A 177 17.03 -0.88 9.61
C LEU A 177 15.94 -1.91 9.29
N ASP A 178 15.66 -2.13 8.02
CA ASP A 178 14.59 -3.02 7.54
C ASP A 178 13.24 -2.79 8.26
N CYS A 179 12.91 -1.53 8.54
CA CYS A 179 11.80 -1.14 9.40
C CYS A 179 10.41 -1.24 8.73
N GLY A 180 10.35 -1.43 7.41
CA GLY A 180 9.10 -1.54 6.65
C GLY A 180 8.27 -0.27 6.51
N SER A 181 8.72 0.88 7.05
CA SER A 181 7.93 2.14 7.05
C SER A 181 7.68 2.71 5.67
N CYS A 182 8.51 2.38 4.69
CA CYS A 182 8.35 2.74 3.27
C CYS A 182 7.42 1.79 2.50
N GLY A 183 6.93 0.72 3.14
CA GLY A 183 6.12 -0.32 2.49
C GLY A 183 6.94 -1.50 1.97
N ALA A 184 8.24 -1.35 1.75
CA ALA A 184 9.12 -2.46 1.38
C ALA A 184 9.53 -3.27 2.62
N PRO A 185 9.64 -4.62 2.55
CA PRO A 185 9.96 -5.45 3.71
C PRO A 185 11.39 -5.26 4.22
N THR A 186 12.32 -4.88 3.34
CA THR A 186 13.73 -4.62 3.68
C THR A 186 14.23 -3.39 2.93
N CYS A 187 15.30 -2.76 3.41
CA CYS A 187 15.97 -1.67 2.70
C CYS A 187 16.50 -2.12 1.33
N LYS A 188 16.88 -3.39 1.20
CA LYS A 188 17.30 -3.97 -0.07
C LYS A 188 16.11 -4.09 -1.05
N ALA A 189 14.96 -4.53 -0.59
CA ALA A 189 13.75 -4.59 -1.42
C ALA A 189 13.35 -3.19 -1.92
N LEU A 190 13.41 -2.15 -1.07
CA LEU A 190 13.21 -0.77 -1.52
C LEU A 190 14.22 -0.38 -2.61
N ALA A 191 15.51 -0.68 -2.42
CA ALA A 191 16.52 -0.37 -3.41
C ALA A 191 16.28 -1.09 -4.75
N GLU A 192 15.80 -2.32 -4.72
CA GLU A 192 15.41 -3.09 -5.90
C GLU A 192 14.19 -2.47 -6.59
N ASP A 193 13.19 -2.03 -5.83
CA ASP A 193 12.00 -1.37 -6.36
C ASP A 193 12.34 -0.02 -7.01
N ILE A 194 13.24 0.76 -6.42
CA ILE A 194 13.73 2.01 -7.03
C ILE A 194 14.42 1.74 -8.37
N VAL A 195 15.27 0.73 -8.43
CA VAL A 195 15.98 0.36 -9.67
C VAL A 195 15.03 -0.14 -10.76
N ARG A 196 13.89 -0.71 -10.37
CA ARG A 196 12.79 -1.11 -11.27
C ARG A 196 11.90 0.05 -11.68
N GLY A 197 11.98 1.21 -11.02
CA GLY A 197 11.10 2.36 -11.24
C GLY A 197 9.79 2.32 -10.45
N ASN A 198 9.63 1.38 -9.51
CA ASN A 198 8.42 1.21 -8.71
C ASN A 198 8.41 2.04 -7.42
N ALA A 199 9.54 2.63 -7.05
CA ALA A 199 9.71 3.43 -5.84
C ALA A 199 10.73 4.54 -6.05
N CYS A 200 10.85 5.48 -5.09
CA CYS A 200 11.85 6.54 -5.08
C CYS A 200 12.66 6.55 -3.77
N GLU A 201 13.83 7.21 -3.78
CA GLU A 201 14.71 7.28 -2.60
C GLU A 201 14.02 7.95 -1.41
N THR A 202 13.13 8.92 -1.68
CA THR A 202 12.37 9.67 -0.68
C THR A 202 11.25 8.87 -0.01
N ASP A 203 10.90 7.69 -0.52
CA ASP A 203 9.96 6.78 0.15
C ASP A 203 10.55 6.27 1.47
N CYS A 204 11.89 6.20 1.58
CA CYS A 204 12.54 5.94 2.87
C CYS A 204 12.40 7.13 3.81
N VAL A 205 11.57 6.98 4.85
CA VAL A 205 11.29 8.03 5.84
C VAL A 205 12.57 8.54 6.54
N TYR A 206 13.52 7.66 6.81
CA TYR A 206 14.79 8.04 7.44
C TYR A 206 15.67 8.83 6.47
N TYR A 207 15.77 8.41 5.23
CA TYR A 207 16.52 9.11 4.19
C TYR A 207 15.91 10.49 3.90
N LEU A 208 14.58 10.57 3.77
CA LEU A 208 13.85 11.82 3.61
C LEU A 208 14.11 12.76 4.79
N ARG A 209 14.00 12.26 6.02
CA ARG A 209 14.26 13.04 7.23
C ARG A 209 15.69 13.57 7.30
N GLU A 210 16.67 12.74 6.94
CA GLU A 210 18.09 13.16 6.91
C GLU A 210 18.32 14.25 5.88
N ASN A 211 17.74 14.13 4.68
CA ASN A 211 17.84 15.15 3.65
C ASN A 211 17.16 16.46 4.05
N LEU A 212 15.98 16.39 4.68
CA LEU A 212 15.31 17.58 5.23
C LEU A 212 16.14 18.25 6.32
N HIS A 213 16.83 17.48 7.16
CA HIS A 213 17.71 18.04 8.20
C HIS A 213 18.90 18.76 7.57
N LYS A 214 19.59 18.14 6.59
CA LYS A 214 20.69 18.76 5.85
C LYS A 214 20.25 20.05 5.16
N LEU A 215 19.10 20.01 4.49
CA LEU A 215 18.55 21.20 3.84
C LEU A 215 18.24 22.32 4.84
N SER A 216 17.68 21.96 6.01
CA SER A 216 17.40 22.93 7.08
C SER A 216 18.69 23.57 7.63
N GLU A 217 19.77 22.79 7.79
CA GLU A 217 21.08 23.31 8.20
C GLU A 217 21.67 24.26 7.14
N GLU A 218 21.63 23.88 5.87
CA GLU A 218 22.08 24.71 4.76
C GLU A 218 21.30 26.03 4.67
N VAL A 219 19.98 26.00 4.83
CA VAL A 219 19.13 27.21 4.88
C VAL A 219 19.48 28.07 6.09
N SER A 220 19.76 27.48 7.25
CA SER A 220 20.18 28.24 8.44
C SER A 220 21.51 28.96 8.24
N VAL A 221 22.50 28.28 7.67
CA VAL A 221 23.82 28.88 7.37
C VAL A 221 23.63 30.04 6.37
N LEU A 222 22.84 29.87 5.32
CA LEU A 222 22.54 30.92 4.36
C LEU A 222 21.79 32.11 4.99
N ALA A 223 20.89 31.85 5.94
CA ALA A 223 20.17 32.89 6.66
C ALA A 223 21.13 33.71 7.59
N ASP A 224 22.08 33.03 8.26
CA ASP A 224 23.08 33.69 9.10
C ASP A 224 24.04 34.55 8.27
N ASP A 225 24.47 34.10 7.10
CA ASP A 225 25.26 34.86 6.14
C ASP A 225 24.54 36.09 5.61
N LEU A 226 23.21 36.03 5.41
CA LEU A 226 22.38 37.17 5.06
C LEU A 226 22.36 38.26 6.12
N HIS A 227 22.49 37.91 7.41
CA HIS A 227 22.51 38.86 8.52
C HIS A 227 23.89 39.49 8.77
N ALA A 228 24.94 38.87 8.20
CA ALA A 228 26.31 39.27 8.50
C ALA A 228 26.90 40.42 7.64
N GLY A 229 26.21 40.90 6.60
CA GLY A 229 26.77 42.02 5.82
C GLY A 229 26.03 42.45 4.55
N ASP A 230 25.96 43.78 4.42
CA ASP A 230 25.21 44.53 3.37
C ASP A 230 25.70 44.31 1.92
N ARG A 231 26.83 43.59 1.71
CA ARG A 231 27.34 43.23 0.37
C ARG A 231 27.24 41.72 0.04
N GLY A 232 27.11 40.88 1.04
CA GLY A 232 26.92 39.44 0.88
C GLY A 232 25.45 39.06 0.60
N GLY A 233 24.50 39.84 1.06
CA GLY A 233 23.07 39.53 1.02
C GLY A 233 22.50 39.33 -0.37
N GLN A 234 22.99 40.09 -1.38
CA GLN A 234 22.49 39.93 -2.76
C GLN A 234 23.01 38.61 -3.41
N GLU A 235 24.25 38.22 -3.16
CA GLU A 235 24.80 36.98 -3.68
C GLU A 235 24.18 35.77 -2.99
N THR A 236 24.00 35.83 -1.68
CA THR A 236 23.33 34.77 -0.90
C THR A 236 21.87 34.62 -1.32
N LEU A 237 21.13 35.73 -1.57
CA LEU A 237 19.79 35.71 -2.13
C LEU A 237 19.74 35.09 -3.54
N ARG A 238 20.77 35.30 -4.36
CA ARG A 238 20.90 34.65 -5.66
C ARG A 238 21.07 33.15 -5.51
N ILE A 239 21.98 32.71 -4.64
CA ILE A 239 22.24 31.30 -4.36
C ILE A 239 20.97 30.62 -3.82
N LEU A 240 20.28 31.26 -2.87
CA LEU A 240 19.02 30.75 -2.32
C LEU A 240 17.94 30.58 -3.38
N LYS A 241 17.79 31.54 -4.28
CA LYS A 241 16.86 31.46 -5.40
C LYS A 241 17.22 30.33 -6.37
N GLU A 242 18.50 30.18 -6.68
CA GLU A 242 18.98 29.08 -7.54
C GLU A 242 18.72 27.70 -6.88
N TYR A 243 18.87 27.59 -5.56
CA TYR A 243 18.59 26.38 -4.79
C TYR A 243 17.09 26.06 -4.74
N ILE A 244 16.26 27.05 -4.45
CA ILE A 244 14.79 26.91 -4.46
C ILE A 244 14.31 26.53 -5.86
N GLN A 245 14.89 27.13 -6.90
CA GLN A 245 14.53 26.80 -8.28
C GLN A 245 14.91 25.36 -8.64
N ARG A 246 16.10 24.89 -8.22
CA ARG A 246 16.50 23.48 -8.40
C ARG A 246 15.55 22.52 -7.72
N ILE A 247 15.17 22.78 -6.47
CA ILE A 247 14.20 21.95 -5.75
C ILE A 247 12.86 21.95 -6.48
N SER A 248 12.40 23.10 -6.93
CA SER A 248 11.15 23.24 -7.69
C SER A 248 11.21 22.47 -9.02
N ASP A 249 12.34 22.54 -9.73
CA ASP A 249 12.56 21.84 -10.98
C ASP A 249 12.63 20.30 -10.75
N GLU A 250 13.28 19.83 -9.69
CA GLU A 250 13.31 18.44 -9.30
C GLU A 250 11.92 17.93 -8.90
N MET A 251 11.13 18.71 -8.17
CA MET A 251 9.73 18.38 -7.87
C MET A 251 8.87 18.33 -9.13
N SER A 252 9.03 19.28 -10.04
CA SER A 252 8.25 19.32 -11.30
C SER A 252 8.63 18.19 -12.28
N LEU A 253 9.84 17.64 -12.17
CA LEU A 253 10.26 16.44 -12.90
C LEU A 253 9.63 15.17 -12.34
N LEU A 254 9.35 15.13 -11.04
CA LEU A 254 8.61 14.04 -10.40
C LEU A 254 7.13 14.09 -10.83
N ASP A 255 6.51 15.26 -10.80
CA ASP A 255 5.13 15.46 -11.26
C ASP A 255 4.94 15.10 -12.75
N LYS A 256 5.91 15.44 -13.62
CA LYS A 256 5.86 15.10 -15.05
C LYS A 256 6.07 13.61 -15.34
N LYS A 257 6.84 12.90 -14.52
CA LYS A 257 6.95 11.44 -14.64
C LYS A 257 5.64 10.76 -14.29
N ASP A 258 4.94 11.26 -13.27
CA ASP A 258 3.61 10.78 -12.92
C ASP A 258 2.59 11.06 -14.04
N GLU A 259 2.69 12.21 -14.74
CA GLU A 259 1.81 12.55 -15.88
C GLU A 259 2.15 11.79 -17.19
N GLU A 260 3.41 11.45 -17.44
CA GLU A 260 3.82 10.66 -18.61
C GLU A 260 3.49 9.17 -18.45
N GLU A 261 3.51 8.63 -17.23
CA GLU A 261 3.06 7.27 -16.93
C GLU A 261 1.53 7.14 -16.99
N ASP A 262 0.78 8.21 -16.69
CA ASP A 262 -0.69 8.24 -16.82
C ASP A 262 -1.15 8.42 -18.29
N SER A 263 -0.24 8.67 -19.24
CA SER A 263 -0.56 8.90 -20.66
C SER A 263 -0.18 7.76 -21.61
N LEU A 264 0.40 6.66 -21.10
CA LEU A 264 0.78 5.44 -21.81
C LEU A 264 -0.10 4.26 -21.38
#